data_94d744c1b0c831fd42564c0fa20b93ae
#
_entry.id   94d744c1b0c831fd42564c0fa20b93ae
#
_cell.length_a   1.000
_cell.length_b   1.000
_cell.length_c   1.000
_cell.angle_alpha   90.00
_cell.angle_beta   90.00
_cell.angle_gamma   90.00
#
_symmetry.space_group_name_H-M   'P 1'
#
loop_
_entity.id
_entity.type
_entity.pdbx_description
1 polymer ?
#
loop_
_entity_poly.entity_id
_entity_poly.type
_entity_poly.pdbx_seq_one_letter_code
_entity_poly.pdbx_strand_id
1 'polypeptide(L)'
;LGLSGHFFNLPFKIHTTLDVLNELYPWQRRVLNAFTDDKKLIVHCLTDEEMVEISLMPFPKSLSQVDKTVLYTAKKIDAMVISSDKLVRNFSRGYSIEYHGMLWVFDRMVESAFLSRREAAQKLKELISINAIYQNNRSLMEEFLVRIDEWGKTP
;
A
#
# COMPACT_ATOMS: atom_id res chain seq x y z
N LEU A 1 4.46 0.39 13.26
CA LEU A 1 3.12 -0.04 13.70
C LEU A 1 3.06 -1.53 14.10
N GLY A 2 3.99 -2.36 13.63
CA GLY A 2 4.00 -3.80 13.94
C GLY A 2 2.87 -4.62 13.30
N LEU A 3 2.30 -4.14 12.20
CA LEU A 3 1.12 -4.75 11.55
C LEU A 3 1.45 -5.69 10.39
N SER A 4 2.73 -5.94 10.09
CA SER A 4 3.13 -6.76 8.94
C SER A 4 2.47 -8.14 8.95
N GLY A 5 2.47 -8.83 10.10
CA GLY A 5 1.84 -10.15 10.24
C GLY A 5 0.33 -10.12 9.93
N HIS A 6 -0.38 -9.08 10.40
CA HIS A 6 -1.80 -8.91 10.14
C HIS A 6 -2.08 -8.66 8.65
N PHE A 7 -1.28 -7.77 8.03
CA PHE A 7 -1.39 -7.44 6.63
C PHE A 7 -1.15 -8.65 5.70
N PHE A 8 -0.06 -9.39 5.93
CA PHE A 8 0.29 -10.56 5.12
C PHE A 8 -0.57 -11.81 5.40
N ASN A 9 -1.48 -11.75 6.36
CA ASN A 9 -2.50 -12.78 6.57
C ASN A 9 -3.84 -12.46 5.88
N LEU A 10 -3.99 -11.27 5.31
CA LEU A 10 -5.16 -10.95 4.50
C LEU A 10 -5.32 -11.95 3.33
N PRO A 11 -6.55 -12.26 2.90
CA PRO A 11 -6.83 -13.24 1.84
C PRO A 11 -6.52 -12.68 0.43
N PHE A 12 -5.40 -11.99 0.30
CA PHE A 12 -4.93 -11.42 -0.96
C PHE A 12 -3.55 -11.98 -1.33
N LYS A 13 -3.30 -12.11 -2.62
CA LYS A 13 -1.93 -12.28 -3.14
C LYS A 13 -1.28 -10.91 -3.15
N ILE A 14 -0.24 -10.74 -2.35
CA ILE A 14 0.45 -9.47 -2.21
C ILE A 14 1.68 -9.46 -3.12
N HIS A 15 1.76 -8.46 -3.98
CA HIS A 15 2.80 -8.28 -4.97
C HIS A 15 3.55 -6.97 -4.71
N THR A 16 4.83 -6.94 -5.07
CA THR A 16 5.66 -5.73 -5.12
C THR A 16 6.68 -5.87 -6.24
N THR A 17 7.41 -4.79 -6.56
CA THR A 17 8.54 -4.84 -7.48
C THR A 17 9.86 -4.80 -6.73
N LEU A 18 10.93 -5.29 -7.35
CA LEU A 18 12.27 -5.21 -6.78
C LEU A 18 12.67 -3.74 -6.56
N ASP A 19 12.22 -2.84 -7.44
CA ASP A 19 12.49 -1.40 -7.34
C ASP A 19 11.94 -0.81 -6.04
N VAL A 20 10.71 -1.18 -5.62
CA VAL A 20 10.14 -0.79 -4.32
C VAL A 20 11.02 -1.30 -3.17
N LEU A 21 11.43 -2.57 -3.23
CA LEU A 21 12.29 -3.13 -2.17
C LEU A 21 13.64 -2.42 -2.09
N ASN A 22 14.16 -1.92 -3.22
CA ASN A 22 15.43 -1.20 -3.26
C ASN A 22 15.37 0.19 -2.60
N GLU A 23 14.18 0.81 -2.50
CA GLU A 23 13.99 2.06 -1.76
C GLU A 23 13.89 1.88 -0.24
N LEU A 24 13.70 0.64 0.23
CA LEU A 24 13.53 0.39 1.65
C LEU A 24 14.85 0.38 2.42
N TYR A 25 14.80 0.84 3.66
CA TYR A 25 15.92 0.69 4.59
C TYR A 25 16.22 -0.80 4.84
N PRO A 26 17.50 -1.16 5.14
CA PRO A 26 17.89 -2.56 5.35
C PRO A 26 17.06 -3.31 6.39
N TRP A 27 16.62 -2.64 7.46
CA TRP A 27 15.79 -3.24 8.49
C TRP A 27 14.36 -3.53 8.02
N GLN A 28 13.78 -2.65 7.16
CA GLN A 28 12.46 -2.86 6.55
C GLN A 28 12.50 -4.04 5.59
N ARG A 29 13.54 -4.10 4.75
CA ARG A 29 13.75 -5.19 3.80
C ARG A 29 13.87 -6.53 4.53
N ARG A 30 14.59 -6.62 5.66
CA ARG A 30 14.69 -7.84 6.46
C ARG A 30 13.33 -8.34 6.95
N VAL A 31 12.44 -7.43 7.36
CA VAL A 31 11.07 -7.80 7.75
C VAL A 31 10.31 -8.40 6.57
N LEU A 32 10.44 -7.84 5.36
CA LEU A 32 9.73 -8.32 4.18
C LEU A 32 10.31 -9.62 3.61
N ASN A 33 11.61 -9.87 3.75
CA ASN A 33 12.23 -11.09 3.28
C ASN A 33 11.57 -12.35 3.89
N ALA A 34 11.21 -12.33 5.17
CA ALA A 34 10.50 -13.44 5.81
C ALA A 34 9.17 -13.75 5.10
N PHE A 35 8.42 -12.73 4.65
CA PHE A 35 7.17 -12.92 3.91
C PHE A 35 7.39 -13.34 2.46
N THR A 36 8.54 -12.99 1.87
CA THR A 36 8.95 -13.48 0.55
C THR A 36 9.30 -14.97 0.62
N ASP A 37 10.07 -15.37 1.63
CA ASP A 37 10.44 -16.77 1.85
C ASP A 37 9.20 -17.64 2.10
N ASP A 38 8.21 -17.13 2.84
CA ASP A 38 6.92 -17.79 3.07
C ASP A 38 5.95 -17.71 1.88
N LYS A 39 6.37 -17.14 0.74
CA LYS A 39 5.54 -16.92 -0.46
C LYS A 39 4.26 -16.08 -0.23
N LYS A 40 4.24 -15.29 0.84
CA LYS A 40 3.16 -14.32 1.14
C LYS A 40 3.36 -13.00 0.44
N LEU A 41 4.60 -12.68 0.03
CA LEU A 41 4.96 -11.54 -0.79
C LEU A 41 5.62 -12.01 -2.07
N ILE A 42 5.04 -11.66 -3.22
CA ILE A 42 5.56 -11.99 -4.54
C ILE A 42 6.32 -10.77 -5.06
N VAL A 43 7.62 -10.94 -5.34
CA VAL A 43 8.48 -9.87 -5.85
C VAL A 43 8.65 -10.01 -7.35
N HIS A 44 8.31 -8.98 -8.10
CA HIS A 44 8.51 -8.90 -9.55
C HIS A 44 9.86 -8.25 -9.86
N CYS A 45 10.69 -8.96 -10.62
CA CYS A 45 11.89 -8.40 -11.23
C CYS A 45 11.56 -8.13 -12.71
N LEU A 46 11.53 -6.86 -13.09
CA LEU A 46 11.20 -6.46 -14.46
C LEU A 46 12.40 -6.72 -15.38
N THR A 47 12.12 -7.20 -16.60
CA THR A 47 13.14 -7.40 -17.63
C THR A 47 13.49 -6.08 -18.33
N ASP A 48 14.57 -6.07 -19.11
CA ASP A 48 14.96 -4.91 -19.90
C ASP A 48 13.88 -4.55 -20.94
N GLU A 49 13.21 -5.54 -21.53
CA GLU A 49 12.11 -5.35 -22.46
C GLU A 49 10.91 -4.67 -21.77
N GLU A 50 10.56 -5.09 -20.56
CA GLU A 50 9.49 -4.47 -19.77
C GLU A 50 9.84 -3.04 -19.38
N MET A 51 11.11 -2.77 -19.08
CA MET A 51 11.57 -1.40 -18.80
C MET A 51 11.47 -0.50 -20.06
N VAL A 52 11.70 -1.04 -21.25
CA VAL A 52 11.46 -0.34 -22.51
C VAL A 52 9.95 -0.08 -22.69
N GLU A 53 9.09 -1.07 -22.46
CA GLU A 53 7.63 -0.88 -22.53
C GLU A 53 7.15 0.23 -21.58
N ILE A 54 7.64 0.24 -20.33
CA ILE A 54 7.35 1.29 -19.35
C ILE A 54 7.77 2.67 -19.88
N SER A 55 8.92 2.77 -20.54
CA SER A 55 9.42 4.04 -21.09
C SER A 55 8.54 4.60 -22.21
N LEU A 56 7.84 3.74 -22.93
CA LEU A 56 6.92 4.08 -24.03
C LEU A 56 5.50 4.38 -23.54
N MET A 57 5.16 4.02 -22.30
CA MET A 57 3.86 4.33 -21.73
C MET A 57 3.70 5.84 -21.45
N PRO A 58 2.48 6.41 -21.61
CA PRO A 58 2.23 7.83 -21.40
C PRO A 58 2.15 8.19 -19.90
N PHE A 59 3.14 7.78 -19.15
CA PHE A 59 3.25 8.14 -17.74
C PHE A 59 3.53 9.63 -17.54
N PRO A 60 2.89 10.29 -16.58
CA PRO A 60 3.26 11.65 -16.18
C PRO A 60 4.73 11.73 -15.79
N LYS A 61 5.41 12.80 -16.19
CA LYS A 61 6.84 13.03 -15.81
C LYS A 61 7.06 13.13 -14.30
N SER A 62 6.02 13.48 -13.56
CA SER A 62 6.03 13.59 -12.09
C SER A 62 5.97 12.26 -11.35
N LEU A 63 5.62 11.14 -12.02
CA LEU A 63 5.70 9.82 -11.41
C LEU A 63 7.15 9.36 -11.33
N SER A 64 7.52 8.82 -10.17
CA SER A 64 8.84 8.19 -10.01
C SER A 64 8.98 6.96 -10.90
N GLN A 65 10.21 6.53 -11.17
CA GLN A 65 10.44 5.31 -11.93
C GLN A 65 9.88 4.08 -11.17
N VAL A 66 9.99 4.07 -9.86
CA VAL A 66 9.46 3.02 -9.00
C VAL A 66 7.94 2.94 -9.08
N ASP A 67 7.23 4.08 -9.02
CA ASP A 67 5.76 4.09 -9.18
C ASP A 67 5.33 3.54 -10.55
N LYS A 68 6.09 3.85 -11.61
CA LYS A 68 5.82 3.33 -12.96
C LYS A 68 5.95 1.82 -13.01
N THR A 69 6.95 1.22 -12.35
CA THR A 69 7.10 -0.23 -12.29
C THR A 69 5.93 -0.90 -11.55
N VAL A 70 5.47 -0.29 -10.45
CA VAL A 70 4.29 -0.77 -9.70
C VAL A 70 3.02 -0.72 -10.57
N LEU A 71 2.75 0.42 -11.21
CA LEU A 71 1.56 0.60 -12.06
C LEU A 71 1.56 -0.31 -13.28
N TYR A 72 2.73 -0.48 -13.91
CA TYR A 72 2.91 -1.41 -15.03
C TYR A 72 2.61 -2.86 -14.59
N THR A 73 3.23 -3.28 -13.48
CA THR A 73 3.04 -4.62 -12.94
C THR A 73 1.57 -4.86 -12.57
N ALA A 74 0.94 -3.93 -11.87
CA ALA A 74 -0.47 -4.04 -11.49
C ALA A 74 -1.37 -4.21 -12.71
N LYS A 75 -1.16 -3.42 -13.76
CA LYS A 75 -1.91 -3.55 -15.01
C LYS A 75 -1.67 -4.90 -15.69
N LYS A 76 -0.41 -5.37 -15.70
CA LYS A 76 -0.03 -6.63 -16.34
C LYS A 76 -0.68 -7.86 -15.71
N ILE A 77 -0.83 -7.85 -14.36
CA ILE A 77 -1.38 -8.99 -13.61
C ILE A 77 -2.84 -8.77 -13.16
N ASP A 78 -3.50 -7.70 -13.66
CA ASP A 78 -4.87 -7.31 -13.30
C ASP A 78 -5.05 -7.20 -11.77
N ALA A 79 -4.15 -6.47 -11.12
CA ALA A 79 -4.14 -6.28 -9.68
C ALA A 79 -4.53 -4.85 -9.28
N MET A 80 -5.11 -4.71 -8.08
CA MET A 80 -5.32 -3.41 -7.45
C MET A 80 -4.00 -2.83 -6.92
N VAL A 81 -3.90 -1.51 -6.84
CA VAL A 81 -2.75 -0.80 -6.28
C VAL A 81 -3.08 -0.26 -4.89
N ILE A 82 -2.20 -0.50 -3.94
CA ILE A 82 -2.25 0.15 -2.61
C ILE A 82 -1.24 1.29 -2.60
N SER A 83 -1.72 2.52 -2.58
CA SER A 83 -0.86 3.70 -2.51
C SER A 83 -1.55 4.88 -1.83
N SER A 84 -0.78 5.63 -1.03
CA SER A 84 -1.19 6.93 -0.49
C SER A 84 -0.81 8.10 -1.40
N ASP A 85 -0.04 7.85 -2.46
CA ASP A 85 0.39 8.88 -3.40
C ASP A 85 -0.75 9.31 -4.33
N LYS A 86 -0.96 10.64 -4.41
CA LYS A 86 -2.03 11.22 -5.23
C LYS A 86 -1.79 11.03 -6.73
N LEU A 87 -0.54 11.06 -7.18
CA LEU A 87 -0.19 10.89 -8.60
C LEU A 87 -0.45 9.46 -9.04
N VAL A 88 -0.05 8.48 -8.23
CA VAL A 88 -0.33 7.05 -8.44
C VAL A 88 -1.84 6.82 -8.56
N ARG A 89 -2.64 7.35 -7.62
CA ARG A 89 -4.09 7.20 -7.62
C ARG A 89 -4.76 7.87 -8.82
N ASN A 90 -4.31 9.05 -9.20
CA ASN A 90 -4.86 9.75 -10.36
C ASN A 90 -4.57 8.99 -11.66
N PHE A 91 -3.36 8.47 -11.81
CA PHE A 91 -3.02 7.65 -12.97
C PHE A 91 -3.84 6.35 -12.98
N SER A 92 -3.93 5.65 -11.86
CA SER A 92 -4.72 4.41 -11.73
C SER A 92 -6.16 4.61 -12.19
N ARG A 93 -6.80 5.72 -11.76
CA ARG A 93 -8.16 6.08 -12.20
C ARG A 93 -8.27 6.24 -13.72
N GLY A 94 -7.32 6.91 -14.35
CA GLY A 94 -7.30 7.15 -15.80
C GLY A 94 -7.08 5.88 -16.63
N TYR A 95 -6.49 4.84 -16.02
CA TYR A 95 -6.16 3.58 -16.69
C TYR A 95 -6.98 2.37 -16.20
N SER A 96 -8.08 2.65 -15.50
CA SER A 96 -8.99 1.61 -14.96
C SER A 96 -8.28 0.59 -14.06
N ILE A 97 -7.24 1.02 -13.34
CA ILE A 97 -6.58 0.23 -12.31
C ILE A 97 -7.29 0.54 -10.98
N GLU A 98 -7.83 -0.48 -10.32
CA GLU A 98 -8.40 -0.33 -8.98
C GLU A 98 -7.29 0.11 -8.00
N TYR A 99 -7.61 1.06 -7.12
CA TYR A 99 -6.63 1.55 -6.15
C TYR A 99 -7.27 1.86 -4.80
N HIS A 100 -6.51 1.62 -3.74
CA HIS A 100 -6.89 1.89 -2.36
C HIS A 100 -5.77 2.54 -1.58
N GLY A 101 -6.14 3.19 -0.47
CA GLY A 101 -5.20 3.79 0.46
C GLY A 101 -5.04 2.99 1.75
N MET A 102 -4.26 3.54 2.69
CA MET A 102 -3.96 2.88 3.97
C MET A 102 -5.23 2.60 4.81
N LEU A 103 -6.24 3.48 4.77
CA LEU A 103 -7.47 3.29 5.54
C LEU A 103 -8.22 2.03 5.10
N TRP A 104 -8.30 1.77 3.79
CA TRP A 104 -8.86 0.53 3.26
C TRP A 104 -8.13 -0.72 3.78
N VAL A 105 -6.80 -0.66 3.90
CA VAL A 105 -6.01 -1.78 4.47
C VAL A 105 -6.43 -2.06 5.91
N PHE A 106 -6.62 -1.02 6.71
CA PHE A 106 -7.13 -1.17 8.08
C PHE A 106 -8.54 -1.75 8.10
N ASP A 107 -9.45 -1.25 7.25
CA ASP A 107 -10.81 -1.79 7.11
C ASP A 107 -10.77 -3.30 6.81
N ARG A 108 -9.93 -3.74 5.86
CA ARG A 108 -9.78 -5.17 5.53
C ARG A 108 -9.24 -5.99 6.69
N MET A 109 -8.24 -5.50 7.45
CA MET A 109 -7.72 -6.21 8.62
C MET A 109 -8.78 -6.36 9.73
N VAL A 110 -9.61 -5.35 9.94
CA VAL A 110 -10.69 -5.39 10.92
C VAL A 110 -11.81 -6.33 10.47
N GLU A 111 -12.24 -6.25 9.23
CA GLU A 111 -13.29 -7.11 8.67
C GLU A 111 -12.91 -8.59 8.65
N SER A 112 -11.62 -8.87 8.40
CA SER A 112 -11.07 -10.23 8.43
C SER A 112 -10.77 -10.74 9.86
N ALA A 113 -11.09 -9.96 10.89
CA ALA A 113 -10.81 -10.25 12.30
C ALA A 113 -9.30 -10.47 12.63
N PHE A 114 -8.39 -10.03 11.75
CA PHE A 114 -6.95 -10.05 12.04
C PHE A 114 -6.53 -8.91 12.96
N LEU A 115 -7.32 -7.85 13.05
CA LEU A 115 -7.09 -6.73 13.92
C LEU A 115 -8.40 -6.37 14.61
N SER A 116 -8.41 -6.25 15.92
CA SER A 116 -9.59 -5.80 16.64
C SER A 116 -9.85 -4.29 16.34
N ARG A 117 -11.12 -3.87 16.42
CA ARG A 117 -11.48 -2.45 16.22
C ARG A 117 -10.70 -1.54 17.16
N ARG A 118 -10.55 -1.92 18.41
CA ARG A 118 -9.83 -1.15 19.42
C ARG A 118 -8.35 -0.99 19.06
N GLU A 119 -7.69 -2.07 18.64
CA GLU A 119 -6.30 -2.04 18.19
C GLU A 119 -6.16 -1.21 16.91
N ALA A 120 -7.09 -1.36 15.94
CA ALA A 120 -7.11 -0.58 14.73
C ALA A 120 -7.18 0.93 15.03
N ALA A 121 -8.10 1.35 15.91
CA ALA A 121 -8.21 2.75 16.34
C ALA A 121 -6.92 3.26 16.97
N GLN A 122 -6.27 2.45 17.82
CA GLN A 122 -5.00 2.81 18.45
C GLN A 122 -3.89 2.93 17.42
N LYS A 123 -3.77 1.98 16.48
CA LYS A 123 -2.76 1.99 15.42
C LYS A 123 -2.96 3.10 14.40
N LEU A 124 -4.20 3.51 14.11
CA LEU A 124 -4.45 4.70 13.30
C LEU A 124 -4.00 5.98 13.99
N LYS A 125 -4.23 6.13 15.31
CA LYS A 125 -3.72 7.28 16.08
C LYS A 125 -2.19 7.32 16.04
N GLU A 126 -1.54 6.17 16.22
CA GLU A 126 -0.08 6.04 16.12
C GLU A 126 0.40 6.45 14.73
N LEU A 127 -0.22 5.95 13.65
CA LEU A 127 0.12 6.28 12.27
C LEU A 127 0.04 7.78 11.99
N ILE A 128 -1.04 8.43 12.42
CA ILE A 128 -1.21 9.88 12.28
C ILE A 128 -0.10 10.63 13.00
N SER A 129 0.24 10.22 14.22
CA SER A 129 1.24 10.92 15.05
C SER A 129 2.65 10.90 14.47
N ILE A 130 2.99 9.88 13.68
CA ILE A 130 4.33 9.70 13.11
C ILE A 130 4.46 10.10 11.64
N ASN A 131 3.34 10.44 10.97
CA ASN A 131 3.35 10.69 9.52
C ASN A 131 2.76 12.06 9.17
N ALA A 132 3.65 13.01 8.87
CA ALA A 132 3.28 14.38 8.50
C ALA A 132 2.40 14.48 7.23
N ILE A 133 2.49 13.51 6.31
CA ILE A 133 1.66 13.48 5.08
C ILE A 133 0.18 13.35 5.47
N TYR A 134 -0.14 12.51 6.44
CA TYR A 134 -1.51 12.33 6.92
C TYR A 134 -1.98 13.54 7.71
N GLN A 135 -1.12 14.11 8.58
CA GLN A 135 -1.44 15.31 9.37
C GLN A 135 -1.79 16.52 8.50
N ASN A 136 -1.13 16.66 7.34
CA ASN A 136 -1.33 17.79 6.43
C ASN A 136 -2.45 17.58 5.40
N ASN A 137 -3.11 16.42 5.38
CA ASN A 137 -4.21 16.11 4.48
C ASN A 137 -5.54 16.14 5.25
N ARG A 138 -6.21 17.29 5.23
CA ARG A 138 -7.45 17.53 5.99
C ARG A 138 -8.54 16.49 5.70
N SER A 139 -8.81 16.20 4.43
CA SER A 139 -9.86 15.24 4.05
C SER A 139 -9.56 13.84 4.59
N LEU A 140 -8.30 13.39 4.47
CA LEU A 140 -7.87 12.08 4.96
C LEU A 140 -7.87 12.02 6.49
N MET A 141 -7.52 13.13 7.14
CA MET A 141 -7.61 13.25 8.61
C MET A 141 -9.05 13.11 9.10
N GLU A 142 -10.01 13.75 8.44
CA GLU A 142 -11.43 13.64 8.78
C GLU A 142 -11.90 12.17 8.66
N GLU A 143 -11.52 11.46 7.60
CA GLU A 143 -11.82 10.04 7.42
C GLU A 143 -11.19 9.16 8.53
N PHE A 144 -9.95 9.42 8.89
CA PHE A 144 -9.26 8.71 9.97
C PHE A 144 -9.94 8.94 11.33
N LEU A 145 -10.31 10.18 11.64
CA LEU A 145 -10.98 10.51 12.89
C LEU A 145 -12.36 9.85 13.01
N VAL A 146 -13.11 9.78 11.92
CA VAL A 146 -14.39 9.03 11.87
C VAL A 146 -14.16 7.56 12.20
N ARG A 147 -13.18 6.90 11.57
CA ARG A 147 -12.87 5.49 11.85
C ARG A 147 -12.41 5.27 13.28
N ILE A 148 -11.57 6.15 13.81
CA ILE A 148 -11.10 6.07 15.20
C ILE A 148 -12.26 6.16 16.19
N ASP A 149 -13.22 7.05 15.93
CA ASP A 149 -14.41 7.22 16.77
C ASP A 149 -15.34 6.00 16.68
N GLU A 150 -15.63 5.52 15.46
CA GLU A 150 -16.46 4.34 15.23
C GLU A 150 -15.88 3.09 15.91
N TRP A 151 -14.57 2.85 15.74
CA TRP A 151 -13.92 1.67 16.30
C TRP A 151 -13.64 1.79 17.80
N GLY A 152 -13.46 3.02 18.30
CA GLY A 152 -13.25 3.26 19.72
C GLY A 152 -14.48 3.09 20.59
N LYS A 153 -15.69 3.18 20.01
CA LYS A 153 -16.98 3.02 20.70
C LYS A 153 -17.46 1.57 20.80
N THR A 154 -16.81 0.67 20.07
CA THR A 154 -17.23 -0.74 20.09
C THR A 154 -16.51 -1.45 21.24
N PRO A 155 -17.26 -2.14 22.14
CA PRO A 155 -16.68 -2.88 23.25
C PRO A 155 -15.81 -4.05 22.80
#